data_e4100334338872782373ddf7ecee664a
#
_entry.id   e4100334338872782373ddf7ecee664a
#
_cell.length_a   1.000
_cell.length_b   1.000
_cell.length_c   1.000
_cell.angle_alpha   90.00
_cell.angle_beta   90.00
_cell.angle_gamma   90.00
#
_symmetry.space_group_name_H-M   'P 1'
#
loop_
_entity.id
_entity.type
_entity.pdbx_description
1 polymer ?
#
loop_
_entity_poly.entity_id
_entity_poly.type
_entity_poly.pdbx_seq_one_letter_code
_entity_poly.pdbx_strand_id
1 'polypeptide(L)'
;MREVRPGVWHWPSPHPDWNEEQWWPELVSSYGIELGDELVLFDPLSVPDELRQRATAVALTAPYHERDARRLGLPIHTPPADTWQDWVEKFGVDPDRVRGLESDDLAWLRAGEGEGHFHDPGPWPFGITAYAGREDNDLVLWLPSVNAIVTGDSLSDFGDGLNVQLGGRTHVTHDDVVDRLRPLLDLPIELVLPAHGEPTDRAALERVLAGTHRADA
;
A
#
# COMPACT_ATOMS: atom_id res chain seq x y z
N MET A 1 13.40 1.65 -13.57
CA MET A 1 12.08 2.26 -13.82
C MET A 1 11.60 1.91 -15.21
N ARG A 2 10.33 1.60 -15.37
CA ARG A 2 9.66 1.42 -16.67
C ARG A 2 8.25 2.03 -16.65
N GLU A 3 7.80 2.55 -17.77
CA GLU A 3 6.41 2.91 -17.98
C GLU A 3 5.61 1.65 -18.33
N VAL A 4 4.65 1.27 -17.49
CA VAL A 4 3.84 0.05 -17.66
C VAL A 4 2.61 0.29 -18.53
N ARG A 5 2.12 1.54 -18.55
CA ARG A 5 1.15 2.11 -19.51
C ARG A 5 1.31 3.63 -19.50
N PRO A 6 0.79 4.35 -20.51
CA PRO A 6 0.92 5.81 -20.57
C PRO A 6 0.53 6.47 -19.24
N GLY A 7 1.45 7.24 -18.65
CA GLY A 7 1.26 7.94 -17.37
C GLY A 7 1.36 7.06 -16.12
N VAL A 8 1.77 5.80 -16.22
CA VAL A 8 1.96 4.89 -15.08
C VAL A 8 3.36 4.30 -15.09
N TRP A 9 4.19 4.69 -14.14
CA TRP A 9 5.56 4.20 -13.98
C TRP A 9 5.68 3.26 -12.78
N HIS A 10 6.51 2.24 -12.94
CA HIS A 10 6.88 1.27 -11.91
C HIS A 10 8.39 1.18 -11.78
N TRP A 11 8.86 1.08 -10.54
CA TRP A 11 10.26 0.73 -10.23
C TRP A 11 10.33 -0.07 -8.94
N PRO A 12 11.05 -1.21 -8.96
CA PRO A 12 11.38 -1.95 -7.74
C PRO A 12 12.67 -1.38 -7.12
N SER A 13 12.75 -1.43 -5.80
CA SER A 13 13.96 -1.06 -5.04
C SER A 13 14.19 -2.02 -3.88
N PRO A 14 15.45 -2.35 -3.52
CA PRO A 14 15.72 -3.10 -2.31
C PRO A 14 15.37 -2.25 -1.08
N HIS A 15 14.63 -2.85 -0.14
CA HIS A 15 14.26 -2.16 1.08
C HIS A 15 15.44 -2.09 2.05
N PRO A 16 15.79 -0.92 2.61
CA PRO A 16 16.99 -0.76 3.45
C PRO A 16 16.97 -1.59 4.73
N ASP A 17 15.79 -1.87 5.28
CA ASP A 17 15.62 -2.62 6.53
C ASP A 17 15.39 -4.12 6.28
N TRP A 18 15.46 -4.57 5.03
CA TRP A 18 15.30 -5.98 4.70
C TRP A 18 16.51 -6.81 5.14
N ASN A 19 16.24 -8.00 5.64
CA ASN A 19 17.23 -9.03 5.93
C ASN A 19 16.61 -10.42 5.69
N GLU A 20 17.43 -11.47 5.72
CA GLU A 20 17.02 -12.85 5.43
C GLU A 20 16.00 -13.44 6.42
N GLU A 21 15.73 -12.78 7.55
CA GLU A 21 14.72 -13.20 8.54
C GLU A 21 13.33 -12.64 8.23
N GLN A 22 13.23 -11.71 7.27
CA GLN A 22 11.96 -11.11 6.88
C GLN A 22 11.08 -12.12 6.13
N TRP A 23 9.78 -12.05 6.38
CA TRP A 23 8.77 -12.89 5.73
C TRP A 23 8.39 -12.39 4.31
N TRP A 24 8.82 -11.20 3.93
CA TRP A 24 8.53 -10.53 2.66
C TRP A 24 9.79 -10.38 1.79
N PRO A 25 9.65 -10.27 0.44
CA PRO A 25 10.79 -10.15 -0.48
C PRO A 25 11.58 -8.85 -0.30
N GLU A 26 12.90 -8.90 -0.57
CA GLU A 26 13.80 -7.75 -0.51
C GLU A 26 13.33 -6.57 -1.36
N LEU A 27 12.81 -6.86 -2.57
CA LEU A 27 12.36 -5.83 -3.50
C LEU A 27 10.94 -5.39 -3.17
N VAL A 28 10.78 -4.07 -3.01
CA VAL A 28 9.49 -3.41 -2.88
C VAL A 28 9.21 -2.57 -4.11
N SER A 29 7.96 -2.54 -4.53
CA SER A 29 7.50 -1.76 -5.67
C SER A 29 7.04 -0.38 -5.24
N SER A 30 7.34 0.61 -6.08
CA SER A 30 6.84 1.98 -5.98
C SER A 30 6.30 2.42 -7.34
N TYR A 31 5.39 3.38 -7.33
CA TYR A 31 4.72 3.84 -8.54
C TYR A 31 4.69 5.36 -8.63
N GLY A 32 4.77 5.88 -9.87
CA GLY A 32 4.43 7.26 -10.21
C GLY A 32 3.26 7.24 -11.18
N ILE A 33 2.17 7.96 -10.88
CA ILE A 33 0.95 7.90 -11.69
C ILE A 33 0.44 9.31 -11.96
N GLU A 34 0.20 9.61 -13.23
CA GLU A 34 -0.46 10.85 -13.66
C GLU A 34 -1.96 10.77 -13.40
N LEU A 35 -2.46 11.64 -12.54
CA LEU A 35 -3.85 11.77 -12.16
C LEU A 35 -4.33 13.20 -12.51
N GLY A 36 -4.81 13.39 -13.73
CA GLY A 36 -5.05 14.71 -14.29
C GLY A 36 -3.74 15.45 -14.56
N ASP A 37 -3.58 16.64 -14.00
CA ASP A 37 -2.36 17.45 -14.13
C ASP A 37 -1.31 17.14 -13.06
N GLU A 38 -1.60 16.22 -12.14
CA GLU A 38 -0.74 15.88 -11.01
C GLU A 38 0.02 14.59 -11.24
N LEU A 39 1.29 14.52 -10.86
CA LEU A 39 2.06 13.28 -10.75
C LEU A 39 2.14 12.86 -9.27
N VAL A 40 1.42 11.82 -8.91
CA VAL A 40 1.37 11.30 -7.54
C VAL A 40 2.29 10.09 -7.42
N LEU A 41 3.13 10.08 -6.39
CA LEU A 41 3.99 8.93 -6.06
C LEU A 41 3.30 8.05 -5.01
N PHE A 42 3.28 6.74 -5.26
CA PHE A 42 2.67 5.75 -4.36
C PHE A 42 3.77 4.92 -3.69
N ASP A 43 3.77 4.89 -2.35
CA ASP A 43 4.73 4.15 -1.50
C ASP A 43 6.19 4.33 -1.96
N PRO A 44 6.70 5.56 -2.09
CA PRO A 44 7.94 5.85 -2.81
C PRO A 44 9.18 5.42 -2.06
N LEU A 45 10.05 4.63 -2.71
CA LEU A 45 11.40 4.31 -2.27
C LEU A 45 12.38 4.48 -3.45
N SER A 46 13.53 5.16 -3.21
CA SER A 46 14.56 5.38 -4.22
C SER A 46 14.01 6.00 -5.52
N VAL A 47 13.25 7.08 -5.37
CA VAL A 47 12.51 7.73 -6.47
C VAL A 47 13.47 8.19 -7.58
N PRO A 48 13.26 7.79 -8.85
CA PRO A 48 14.05 8.27 -9.97
C PRO A 48 13.95 9.79 -10.13
N ASP A 49 15.07 10.44 -10.46
CA ASP A 49 15.16 11.91 -10.53
C ASP A 49 14.14 12.53 -11.48
N GLU A 50 13.85 11.87 -12.59
CA GLU A 50 12.85 12.30 -13.57
C GLU A 50 11.45 12.40 -12.97
N LEU A 51 11.03 11.43 -12.16
CA LEU A 51 9.74 11.47 -11.47
C LEU A 51 9.78 12.44 -10.29
N ARG A 52 10.89 12.47 -9.53
CA ARG A 52 11.05 13.37 -8.39
C ARG A 52 10.86 14.84 -8.78
N GLN A 53 11.38 15.26 -9.94
CA GLN A 53 11.27 16.64 -10.41
C GLN A 53 9.85 17.03 -10.84
N ARG A 54 9.01 16.06 -11.17
CA ARG A 54 7.65 16.25 -11.66
C ARG A 54 6.58 15.98 -10.61
N ALA A 55 6.93 15.22 -9.58
CA ALA A 55 5.98 14.79 -8.56
C ALA A 55 5.43 15.98 -7.77
N THR A 56 4.15 15.95 -7.49
CA THR A 56 3.39 17.00 -6.81
C THR A 56 2.83 16.55 -5.46
N ALA A 57 2.68 15.24 -5.26
CA ALA A 57 2.19 14.67 -4.01
C ALA A 57 2.67 13.22 -3.83
N VAL A 58 2.52 12.72 -2.61
CA VAL A 58 2.71 11.32 -2.23
C VAL A 58 1.39 10.77 -1.70
N ALA A 59 1.05 9.52 -2.06
CA ALA A 59 -0.03 8.74 -1.47
C ALA A 59 0.54 7.43 -0.89
N LEU A 60 0.25 7.15 0.37
CA LEU A 60 0.68 5.92 1.04
C LEU A 60 -0.50 4.97 1.18
N THR A 61 -0.28 3.69 0.90
CA THR A 61 -1.27 2.64 1.12
C THR A 61 -1.35 2.22 2.59
N ALA A 62 -0.27 2.41 3.34
CA ALA A 62 -0.20 2.13 4.76
C ALA A 62 0.79 3.10 5.44
N PRO A 63 0.65 3.40 6.75
CA PRO A 63 1.55 4.32 7.44
C PRO A 63 3.00 3.84 7.44
N TYR A 64 3.24 2.53 7.51
CA TYR A 64 4.59 1.95 7.47
C TYR A 64 5.20 1.91 6.05
N HIS A 65 4.50 2.36 5.02
CA HIS A 65 5.03 2.62 3.68
C HIS A 65 5.58 4.05 3.50
N GLU A 66 5.86 4.74 4.59
CA GLU A 66 6.45 6.09 4.56
C GLU A 66 7.74 6.15 3.73
N ARG A 67 8.63 5.19 3.90
CA ARG A 67 9.86 5.01 3.10
C ARG A 67 10.61 6.34 2.87
N ASP A 68 10.67 6.85 1.62
CA ASP A 68 11.31 8.12 1.28
C ASP A 68 10.36 9.33 1.26
N ALA A 69 9.07 9.16 1.57
CA ALA A 69 8.05 10.21 1.44
C ALA A 69 8.45 11.52 2.13
N ARG A 70 8.94 11.45 3.37
CA ARG A 70 9.41 12.60 4.13
C ARG A 70 10.51 13.39 3.42
N ARG A 71 11.44 12.68 2.78
CA ARG A 71 12.61 13.29 2.14
C ARG A 71 12.28 14.04 0.85
N LEU A 72 11.09 13.81 0.30
CA LEU A 72 10.65 14.45 -0.94
C LEU A 72 10.16 15.88 -0.70
N GLY A 73 9.72 16.22 0.51
CA GLY A 73 9.19 17.54 0.85
C GLY A 73 7.88 17.89 0.12
N LEU A 74 7.11 16.87 -0.26
CA LEU A 74 5.82 16.97 -0.94
C LEU A 74 4.67 16.77 0.06
N PRO A 75 3.45 17.24 -0.23
CA PRO A 75 2.25 16.87 0.50
C PRO A 75 2.09 15.34 0.54
N ILE A 76 1.81 14.77 1.72
CA ILE A 76 1.66 13.33 1.92
C ILE A 76 0.23 13.01 2.31
N HIS A 77 -0.45 12.20 1.50
CA HIS A 77 -1.78 11.66 1.76
C HIS A 77 -1.62 10.22 2.26
N THR A 78 -2.15 9.91 3.45
CA THR A 78 -1.86 8.67 4.16
C THR A 78 -3.02 8.25 5.06
N PRO A 79 -3.24 6.94 5.31
CA PRO A 79 -4.11 6.53 6.41
C PRO A 79 -3.49 6.90 7.77
N PRO A 80 -4.29 6.93 8.85
CA PRO A 80 -3.80 7.15 10.21
C PRO A 80 -2.79 6.08 10.64
N ALA A 81 -1.75 6.50 11.37
CA ALA A 81 -0.80 5.55 11.97
C ALA A 81 -1.42 4.80 13.16
N ASP A 82 -0.95 3.58 13.38
CA ASP A 82 -1.36 2.77 14.51
C ASP A 82 -0.94 3.39 15.85
N THR A 83 -1.77 3.16 16.87
CA THR A 83 -1.42 3.37 18.26
C THR A 83 -0.79 2.10 18.86
N TRP A 84 -0.22 2.17 20.07
CA TRP A 84 0.26 0.96 20.75
C TRP A 84 -0.89 -0.03 21.06
N GLN A 85 -2.12 0.44 21.25
CA GLN A 85 -3.31 -0.38 21.44
C GLN A 85 -3.64 -1.17 20.18
N ASP A 86 -3.57 -0.51 19.01
CA ASP A 86 -3.77 -1.17 17.72
C ASP A 86 -2.75 -2.31 17.52
N TRP A 87 -1.49 -2.10 17.92
CA TRP A 87 -0.46 -3.14 17.83
C TRP A 87 -0.77 -4.36 18.69
N VAL A 88 -1.29 -4.15 19.92
CA VAL A 88 -1.74 -5.25 20.77
C VAL A 88 -2.87 -6.04 20.11
N GLU A 89 -3.85 -5.35 19.55
CA GLU A 89 -5.01 -5.97 18.90
C GLU A 89 -4.62 -6.69 17.60
N LYS A 90 -3.82 -6.04 16.75
CA LYS A 90 -3.45 -6.56 15.43
C LYS A 90 -2.47 -7.73 15.48
N PHE A 91 -1.52 -7.69 16.38
CA PHE A 91 -0.40 -8.65 16.40
C PHE A 91 -0.36 -9.53 17.65
N GLY A 92 -1.28 -9.34 18.60
CA GLY A 92 -1.31 -10.11 19.84
C GLY A 92 -0.07 -9.95 20.71
N VAL A 93 0.63 -8.80 20.60
CA VAL A 93 1.85 -8.53 21.36
C VAL A 93 1.53 -8.17 22.82
N ASP A 94 2.51 -8.42 23.72
CA ASP A 94 2.37 -8.10 25.13
C ASP A 94 2.22 -6.57 25.32
N PRO A 95 1.12 -6.09 25.95
CA PRO A 95 0.88 -4.66 26.17
C PRO A 95 2.01 -3.96 26.93
N ASP A 96 2.66 -4.65 27.88
CA ASP A 96 3.75 -4.06 28.68
C ASP A 96 5.03 -3.85 27.86
N ARG A 97 5.17 -4.55 26.72
CA ARG A 97 6.29 -4.38 25.80
C ARG A 97 6.10 -3.22 24.81
N VAL A 98 4.85 -2.89 24.48
CA VAL A 98 4.52 -1.89 23.45
C VAL A 98 3.91 -0.61 24.00
N ARG A 99 3.53 -0.59 25.30
CA ARG A 99 3.01 0.62 25.93
C ARG A 99 4.02 1.76 25.88
N GLY A 100 3.65 2.86 25.22
CA GLY A 100 4.52 4.02 24.99
C GLY A 100 5.44 3.88 23.77
N LEU A 101 5.42 2.73 23.06
CA LEU A 101 5.88 2.65 21.70
C LEU A 101 4.68 3.04 20.83
N GLU A 102 4.46 4.32 20.63
CA GLU A 102 3.64 4.72 19.51
C GLU A 102 4.38 4.27 18.25
N SER A 103 3.64 3.80 17.24
CA SER A 103 4.22 3.59 15.93
C SER A 103 4.94 4.88 15.54
N ASP A 104 6.26 4.83 15.37
CA ASP A 104 7.05 5.99 14.92
C ASP A 104 6.69 6.39 13.49
N ASP A 105 5.90 5.53 12.82
CA ASP A 105 5.40 5.77 11.49
C ASP A 105 4.56 7.03 11.47
N LEU A 106 5.01 7.99 10.70
CA LEU A 106 4.37 9.29 10.51
C LEU A 106 4.22 10.14 11.81
N ALA A 107 4.84 9.76 12.93
CA ALA A 107 4.85 10.57 14.15
C ALA A 107 5.39 11.98 13.88
N TRP A 108 6.38 12.10 13.00
CA TRP A 108 6.93 13.37 12.54
C TRP A 108 5.91 14.25 11.81
N LEU A 109 4.93 13.69 11.07
CA LEU A 109 3.83 14.46 10.48
C LEU A 109 2.91 15.04 11.54
N ARG A 110 2.61 14.26 12.58
CA ARG A 110 1.80 14.72 13.72
C ARG A 110 2.53 15.80 14.52
N ALA A 111 3.86 15.72 14.57
CA ALA A 111 4.70 16.76 15.21
C ALA A 111 4.83 18.04 14.37
N GLY A 112 4.25 18.10 13.17
CA GLY A 112 4.31 19.26 12.28
C GLY A 112 5.62 19.39 11.50
N GLU A 113 6.39 18.31 11.35
CA GLU A 113 7.65 18.29 10.59
C GLU A 113 7.45 18.13 9.08
N GLY A 114 6.22 18.10 8.61
CA GLY A 114 5.85 17.99 7.19
C GLY A 114 4.36 18.26 6.97
N GLU A 115 3.96 18.40 5.71
CA GLU A 115 2.56 18.54 5.33
C GLU A 115 1.93 17.16 5.17
N GLY A 116 1.19 16.71 6.18
CA GLY A 116 0.50 15.43 6.20
C GLY A 116 -1.01 15.57 6.20
N HIS A 117 -1.68 14.80 5.33
CA HIS A 117 -3.12 14.73 5.23
C HIS A 117 -3.56 13.30 5.53
N PHE A 118 -4.18 13.10 6.70
CA PHE A 118 -4.68 11.80 7.14
C PHE A 118 -6.08 11.55 6.60
N HIS A 119 -6.31 10.36 6.03
CA HIS A 119 -7.56 9.99 5.42
C HIS A 119 -7.98 8.57 5.81
N ASP A 120 -9.24 8.42 6.17
CA ASP A 120 -9.89 7.12 6.33
C ASP A 120 -10.22 6.49 4.95
N PRO A 121 -10.66 5.22 4.90
CA PRO A 121 -11.25 4.63 3.70
C PRO A 121 -12.37 5.49 3.14
N GLY A 122 -12.42 5.64 1.81
CA GLY A 122 -13.38 6.48 1.12
C GLY A 122 -12.74 7.36 0.05
N PRO A 123 -13.37 8.50 -0.32
CA PRO A 123 -12.82 9.40 -1.33
C PRO A 123 -11.62 10.20 -0.81
N TRP A 124 -10.54 10.17 -1.61
CA TRP A 124 -9.31 10.94 -1.39
C TRP A 124 -9.14 12.00 -2.48
N PRO A 125 -8.16 12.93 -2.34
CA PRO A 125 -7.74 13.82 -3.42
C PRO A 125 -7.38 13.06 -4.70
N PHE A 126 -7.23 13.78 -5.80
CA PHE A 126 -6.85 13.26 -7.12
C PHE A 126 -7.83 12.24 -7.73
N GLY A 127 -9.08 12.18 -7.23
CA GLY A 127 -10.07 11.21 -7.68
C GLY A 127 -9.82 9.78 -7.20
N ILE A 128 -8.95 9.59 -6.23
CA ILE A 128 -8.69 8.28 -5.61
C ILE A 128 -9.88 7.87 -4.73
N THR A 129 -10.19 6.57 -4.71
CA THR A 129 -11.09 5.98 -3.70
C THR A 129 -10.33 4.90 -2.95
N ALA A 130 -10.23 5.04 -1.63
CA ALA A 130 -9.55 4.09 -0.76
C ALA A 130 -10.51 3.05 -0.18
N TYR A 131 -10.14 1.78 -0.26
CA TYR A 131 -10.83 0.65 0.33
C TYR A 131 -10.00 0.06 1.46
N ALA A 132 -10.63 -0.30 2.56
CA ALA A 132 -9.96 -1.06 3.62
C ALA A 132 -9.51 -2.42 3.05
N GLY A 133 -8.25 -2.73 3.24
CA GLY A 133 -7.64 -4.01 2.88
C GLY A 133 -7.58 -4.97 4.07
N ARG A 134 -6.36 -5.34 4.50
CA ARG A 134 -6.19 -6.11 5.75
C ARG A 134 -6.70 -5.37 6.97
N GLU A 135 -6.53 -4.04 6.96
CA GLU A 135 -6.86 -3.12 8.04
C GLU A 135 -7.56 -1.88 7.48
N ASP A 136 -8.13 -1.08 8.38
CA ASP A 136 -8.71 0.20 8.00
C ASP A 136 -7.64 1.25 7.64
N ASN A 137 -6.37 1.00 7.99
CA ASN A 137 -5.21 1.81 7.64
C ASN A 137 -4.16 1.07 6.77
N ASP A 138 -4.54 -0.05 6.18
CA ASP A 138 -3.78 -0.80 5.17
C ASP A 138 -4.67 -0.93 3.93
N LEU A 139 -4.51 -0.01 2.99
CA LEU A 139 -5.53 0.34 2.02
C LEU A 139 -5.24 -0.20 0.63
N VAL A 140 -6.30 -0.44 -0.13
CA VAL A 140 -6.27 -0.58 -1.58
C VAL A 140 -6.84 0.70 -2.20
N LEU A 141 -6.05 1.36 -3.04
CA LEU A 141 -6.38 2.65 -3.63
C LEU A 141 -6.85 2.44 -5.08
N TRP A 142 -8.11 2.75 -5.36
CA TRP A 142 -8.69 2.73 -6.70
C TRP A 142 -8.46 4.06 -7.40
N LEU A 143 -7.95 4.01 -8.64
CA LEU A 143 -7.58 5.12 -9.50
C LEU A 143 -8.42 5.08 -10.79
N PRO A 144 -9.63 5.68 -10.80
CA PRO A 144 -10.57 5.57 -11.92
C PRO A 144 -10.01 6.09 -13.25
N SER A 145 -9.23 7.17 -13.22
CA SER A 145 -8.70 7.83 -14.43
C SER A 145 -7.76 6.93 -15.24
N VAL A 146 -7.17 5.92 -14.60
CA VAL A 146 -6.23 4.99 -15.25
C VAL A 146 -6.68 3.52 -15.14
N ASN A 147 -7.90 3.25 -14.65
CA ASN A 147 -8.44 1.91 -14.41
C ASN A 147 -7.48 0.99 -13.64
N ALA A 148 -6.83 1.51 -12.61
CA ALA A 148 -5.83 0.79 -11.83
C ALA A 148 -6.13 0.79 -10.33
N ILE A 149 -5.62 -0.24 -9.63
CA ILE A 149 -5.55 -0.25 -8.16
C ILE A 149 -4.10 -0.36 -7.71
N VAL A 150 -3.76 0.37 -6.62
CA VAL A 150 -2.53 0.17 -5.85
C VAL A 150 -2.92 -0.58 -4.59
N THR A 151 -2.40 -1.80 -4.41
CA THR A 151 -2.93 -2.74 -3.43
C THR A 151 -2.20 -2.77 -2.10
N GLY A 152 -1.11 -1.98 -1.98
CA GLY A 152 -0.26 -2.07 -0.81
C GLY A 152 0.18 -3.51 -0.55
N ASP A 153 0.23 -3.86 0.71
CA ASP A 153 0.54 -5.23 1.14
C ASP A 153 -0.68 -6.16 1.17
N SER A 154 -1.90 -5.63 1.08
CA SER A 154 -3.11 -6.46 1.18
C SER A 154 -3.19 -7.52 0.10
N LEU A 155 -2.72 -7.19 -1.12
CA LEU A 155 -2.54 -8.13 -2.22
C LEU A 155 -1.14 -7.94 -2.78
N SER A 156 -0.30 -8.97 -2.67
CA SER A 156 1.10 -8.94 -3.13
C SER A 156 1.49 -10.26 -3.81
N ASP A 157 2.55 -10.20 -4.62
CA ASP A 157 3.13 -11.37 -5.28
C ASP A 157 4.54 -11.61 -4.73
N PHE A 158 4.72 -12.74 -4.03
CA PHE A 158 6.02 -13.16 -3.48
C PHE A 158 6.71 -14.21 -4.37
N GLY A 159 6.27 -14.35 -5.62
CA GLY A 159 6.84 -15.25 -6.62
C GLY A 159 5.93 -16.40 -7.03
N ASP A 160 4.77 -16.52 -6.42
CA ASP A 160 3.74 -17.55 -6.70
C ASP A 160 2.44 -16.95 -7.28
N GLY A 161 2.47 -15.69 -7.64
CA GLY A 161 1.35 -14.90 -8.15
C GLY A 161 0.70 -14.02 -7.09
N LEU A 162 -0.26 -13.19 -7.52
CA LEU A 162 -0.98 -12.30 -6.63
C LEU A 162 -1.78 -13.09 -5.60
N ASN A 163 -1.58 -12.79 -4.31
CA ASN A 163 -2.25 -13.44 -3.19
C ASN A 163 -2.59 -12.44 -2.08
N VAL A 164 -3.55 -12.78 -1.22
CA VAL A 164 -3.79 -12.08 0.04
C VAL A 164 -2.62 -12.32 0.99
N GLN A 165 -2.09 -11.24 1.57
CA GLN A 165 -1.00 -11.30 2.55
C GLN A 165 -1.48 -10.83 3.92
N LEU A 166 -1.46 -11.68 4.93
CA LEU A 166 -1.90 -11.32 6.29
C LEU A 166 -0.83 -10.63 7.12
N GLY A 167 0.46 -10.87 6.84
CA GLY A 167 1.55 -10.17 7.51
C GLY A 167 1.63 -10.39 9.01
N GLY A 168 1.34 -11.62 9.49
CA GLY A 168 1.40 -11.97 10.91
C GLY A 168 0.23 -11.45 11.75
N ARG A 169 -0.79 -10.85 11.15
CA ARG A 169 -1.99 -10.38 11.86
C ARG A 169 -2.79 -11.56 12.42
N THR A 170 -3.30 -11.41 13.63
CA THR A 170 -4.00 -12.49 14.36
C THR A 170 -5.52 -12.29 14.43
N HIS A 171 -6.00 -11.07 14.13
CA HIS A 171 -7.41 -10.67 14.26
C HIS A 171 -8.16 -10.64 12.92
N VAL A 172 -7.46 -10.82 11.80
CA VAL A 172 -8.04 -10.84 10.46
C VAL A 172 -7.69 -12.16 9.75
N THR A 173 -8.63 -12.72 9.02
CA THR A 173 -8.45 -13.94 8.23
C THR A 173 -8.32 -13.63 6.74
N HIS A 174 -7.86 -14.60 5.97
CA HIS A 174 -7.85 -14.52 4.51
C HIS A 174 -9.23 -14.18 3.95
N ASP A 175 -10.28 -14.85 4.46
CA ASP A 175 -11.64 -14.66 3.98
C ASP A 175 -12.18 -13.26 4.32
N ASP A 176 -11.81 -12.70 5.49
CA ASP A 176 -12.16 -11.33 5.84
C ASP A 176 -11.59 -10.32 4.83
N VAL A 177 -10.33 -10.49 4.42
CA VAL A 177 -9.71 -9.62 3.42
C VAL A 177 -10.37 -9.80 2.05
N VAL A 178 -10.61 -11.04 1.64
CA VAL A 178 -11.31 -11.32 0.37
C VAL A 178 -12.69 -10.68 0.35
N ASP A 179 -13.46 -10.81 1.43
CA ASP A 179 -14.81 -10.23 1.51
C ASP A 179 -14.80 -8.70 1.50
N ARG A 180 -13.83 -8.07 2.17
CA ARG A 180 -13.63 -6.61 2.13
C ARG A 180 -13.28 -6.11 0.72
N LEU A 181 -12.47 -6.86 -0.01
CA LEU A 181 -11.99 -6.46 -1.35
C LEU A 181 -12.88 -6.94 -2.50
N ARG A 182 -13.86 -7.83 -2.25
CA ARG A 182 -14.79 -8.33 -3.27
C ARG A 182 -15.50 -7.23 -4.07
N PRO A 183 -15.92 -6.09 -3.48
CA PRO A 183 -16.53 -4.99 -4.24
C PRO A 183 -15.63 -4.40 -5.34
N LEU A 184 -14.32 -4.62 -5.30
CA LEU A 184 -13.40 -4.21 -6.37
C LEU A 184 -13.70 -4.92 -7.69
N LEU A 185 -14.32 -6.11 -7.65
CA LEU A 185 -14.70 -6.85 -8.86
C LEU A 185 -15.81 -6.14 -9.67
N ASP A 186 -16.56 -5.23 -9.07
CA ASP A 186 -17.58 -4.43 -9.75
C ASP A 186 -16.98 -3.20 -10.47
N LEU A 187 -15.69 -2.90 -10.23
CA LEU A 187 -14.99 -1.77 -10.83
C LEU A 187 -14.31 -2.19 -12.15
N PRO A 188 -14.14 -1.27 -13.12
CA PRO A 188 -13.50 -1.55 -14.40
C PRO A 188 -11.96 -1.57 -14.26
N ILE A 189 -11.45 -2.34 -13.29
CA ILE A 189 -10.01 -2.48 -13.06
C ILE A 189 -9.37 -3.26 -14.20
N GLU A 190 -8.28 -2.74 -14.73
CA GLU A 190 -7.46 -3.37 -15.77
C GLU A 190 -6.04 -3.66 -15.27
N LEU A 191 -5.54 -2.85 -14.33
CA LEU A 191 -4.17 -2.90 -13.86
C LEU A 191 -4.14 -3.00 -12.32
N VAL A 192 -3.33 -3.93 -11.82
CA VAL A 192 -3.11 -4.16 -10.38
C VAL A 192 -1.64 -3.91 -10.06
N LEU A 193 -1.38 -3.06 -9.08
CA LEU A 193 -0.08 -2.50 -8.72
C LEU A 193 0.25 -2.87 -7.26
N PRO A 194 0.87 -4.03 -7.01
CA PRO A 194 1.17 -4.50 -5.64
C PRO A 194 2.43 -3.85 -5.06
N ALA A 195 2.52 -3.74 -3.73
CA ALA A 195 3.73 -3.26 -3.04
C ALA A 195 4.91 -4.23 -3.17
N HIS A 196 4.65 -5.51 -3.39
CA HIS A 196 5.63 -6.54 -3.71
C HIS A 196 5.21 -7.31 -4.96
N GLY A 197 6.18 -7.52 -5.87
CA GLY A 197 5.96 -8.18 -7.16
C GLY A 197 5.77 -7.19 -8.30
N GLU A 198 5.51 -7.73 -9.48
CA GLU A 198 5.32 -6.98 -10.72
C GLU A 198 3.87 -6.52 -10.89
N PRO A 199 3.63 -5.39 -11.61
CA PRO A 199 2.29 -5.04 -12.07
C PRO A 199 1.62 -6.20 -12.80
N THR A 200 0.35 -6.45 -12.47
CA THR A 200 -0.44 -7.53 -13.03
C THR A 200 -1.82 -7.03 -13.47
N ASP A 201 -2.73 -7.94 -13.80
CA ASP A 201 -3.99 -7.65 -14.47
C ASP A 201 -5.23 -8.02 -13.65
N ARG A 202 -6.39 -7.68 -14.20
CA ARG A 202 -7.69 -8.03 -13.66
C ARG A 202 -7.87 -9.54 -13.46
N ALA A 203 -7.34 -10.37 -14.36
CA ALA A 203 -7.50 -11.81 -14.22
C ALA A 203 -6.78 -12.37 -12.99
N ALA A 204 -5.66 -11.75 -12.59
CA ALA A 204 -5.00 -12.09 -11.33
C ALA A 204 -5.87 -11.68 -10.13
N LEU A 205 -6.45 -10.48 -10.14
CA LEU A 205 -7.36 -10.01 -9.09
C LEU A 205 -8.59 -10.93 -8.96
N GLU A 206 -9.21 -11.31 -10.07
CA GLU A 206 -10.37 -12.21 -10.07
C GLU A 206 -10.03 -13.58 -9.47
N ARG A 207 -8.86 -14.13 -9.77
CA ARG A 207 -8.43 -15.41 -9.17
C ARG A 207 -8.32 -15.36 -7.66
N VAL A 208 -7.74 -14.27 -7.12
CA VAL A 208 -7.57 -14.08 -5.68
C VAL A 208 -8.91 -13.87 -4.99
N LEU A 209 -9.77 -12.99 -5.53
CA LEU A 209 -11.02 -12.60 -4.89
C LEU A 209 -12.18 -13.55 -5.19
N ALA A 210 -12.06 -14.46 -6.16
CA ALA A 210 -13.06 -15.50 -6.43
C ALA A 210 -13.09 -16.61 -5.37
N GLY A 211 -12.14 -16.61 -4.40
CA GLY A 211 -12.18 -17.53 -3.25
C GLY A 211 -11.93 -18.98 -3.61
N THR A 212 -11.07 -19.29 -4.59
CA THR A 212 -10.56 -20.65 -4.73
C THR A 212 -9.47 -20.89 -3.70
N HIS A 213 -9.87 -21.26 -2.47
CA HIS A 213 -8.96 -21.88 -1.52
C HIS A 213 -8.24 -23.04 -2.22
N ARG A 214 -6.94 -22.89 -2.50
CA ARG A 214 -6.09 -24.07 -2.47
C ARG A 214 -5.95 -24.42 -0.99
N ALA A 215 -6.75 -25.38 -0.51
CA ALA A 215 -6.49 -26.00 0.76
C ALA A 215 -5.02 -26.46 0.74
N ASP A 216 -4.25 -26.00 1.70
CA ASP A 216 -2.89 -26.43 1.94
C ASP A 216 -2.88 -27.98 2.01
N ALA A 217 -2.09 -28.60 1.15
CA ALA A 217 -1.79 -30.03 1.15
C ALA A 217 -0.48 -30.27 1.89
#